data_7210cbacb7fe4776546f6d76518e3e14
#
_entry.id   7210cbacb7fe4776546f6d76518e3e14
#
_cell.length_a   1.000
_cell.length_b   1.000
_cell.length_c   1.000
_cell.angle_alpha   90.00
_cell.angle_beta   90.00
_cell.angle_gamma   90.00
#
_symmetry.space_group_name_H-M   'P 1'
#
loop_
_entity.id
_entity.type
_entity.pdbx_description
1 polymer ?
#
loop_
_entity_poly.entity_id
_entity_poly.type
_entity_poly.pdbx_seq_one_letter_code
_entity_poly.pdbx_strand_id
1 'polypeptide(L)'
;MNNDSLLKRIESKRDEVVALTQDLVRIPTTNPPGDAYEACARLLGERLAKRGFAVEYIRATGAPGDRDSHPRINVVARYEGQPGGECVHFNSHIDVVEAGSGWSSDPFGADIRDGRVYGRGTCDMKGGLASSVIACEAILEEGLPFSGALEISGTVDEESGGFAGVGYLAERGYFTKPRVHHVIIPEPLGVDRICLGHRGVWWGEVETLGRIAHGSMPFLGDSAINHMSAFIHLLETQLQPRLSQRHTAEPVEPPGARVSTLNINSLHGGQVEQMFSMDALSRPTGDLPSPVVAHSCRAVLDRRFIAEENLEAVKAEIVAMLEELKRSRPGFNYGIKDIMSFVPTATPKDAPVVLATARAIARVLGREASYISSPGTYDQKHIVRTGKLDACIAYGPGILDLAHQPDEYVGIQELVDSAKIMALAALSLTQGTRVT
;
A
#
# COMPACT_ATOMS: atom_id res chain seq x y z
N MET A 1 -22.89 4.69 26.94
CA MET A 1 -23.69 5.72 26.26
C MET A 1 -24.49 5.08 25.14
N ASN A 2 -25.71 5.54 24.90
CA ASN A 2 -26.47 5.03 23.76
C ASN A 2 -25.95 5.73 22.49
N ASN A 3 -25.21 5.00 21.65
CA ASN A 3 -24.63 5.54 20.42
C ASN A 3 -25.60 5.47 19.22
N ASP A 4 -26.89 5.21 19.48
CA ASP A 4 -27.89 5.08 18.40
C ASP A 4 -28.13 6.38 17.66
N SER A 5 -28.01 7.55 18.31
CA SER A 5 -28.07 8.85 17.65
C SER A 5 -26.93 9.04 16.64
N LEU A 6 -25.71 8.68 17.04
CA LEU A 6 -24.53 8.73 16.15
C LEU A 6 -24.71 7.82 14.93
N LEU A 7 -25.18 6.59 15.12
CA LEU A 7 -25.43 5.68 14.00
C LEU A 7 -26.49 6.21 13.04
N LYS A 8 -27.58 6.81 13.58
CA LYS A 8 -28.60 7.47 12.76
C LYS A 8 -28.07 8.70 12.04
N ARG A 9 -27.22 9.50 12.70
CA ARG A 9 -26.54 10.64 12.09
C ARG A 9 -25.71 10.21 10.89
N ILE A 10 -24.87 9.19 11.04
CA ILE A 10 -24.05 8.67 9.94
C ILE A 10 -24.92 8.12 8.82
N GLU A 11 -25.99 7.40 9.13
CA GLU A 11 -26.95 6.95 8.11
C GLU A 11 -27.56 8.11 7.32
N SER A 12 -27.89 9.22 7.99
CA SER A 12 -28.42 10.42 7.31
C SER A 12 -27.40 11.16 6.45
N LYS A 13 -26.09 10.86 6.63
CA LYS A 13 -24.97 11.38 5.83
C LYS A 13 -24.58 10.48 4.65
N ARG A 14 -25.43 9.53 4.30
CA ARG A 14 -25.20 8.62 3.15
C ARG A 14 -24.82 9.36 1.87
N ASP A 15 -25.57 10.40 1.51
CA ASP A 15 -25.31 11.18 0.31
C ASP A 15 -24.03 12.02 0.45
N GLU A 16 -23.68 12.46 1.66
CA GLU A 16 -22.44 13.21 1.91
C GLU A 16 -21.18 12.33 1.76
N VAL A 17 -21.21 11.08 2.25
CA VAL A 17 -20.06 10.18 2.07
C VAL A 17 -19.88 9.81 0.60
N VAL A 18 -20.98 9.61 -0.12
CA VAL A 18 -20.93 9.35 -1.57
C VAL A 18 -20.37 10.57 -2.31
N ALA A 19 -20.90 11.76 -2.05
CA ALA A 19 -20.42 13.00 -2.67
C ALA A 19 -18.93 13.23 -2.40
N LEU A 20 -18.47 13.05 -1.16
CA LEU A 20 -17.05 13.19 -0.84
C LEU A 20 -16.19 12.16 -1.56
N THR A 21 -16.64 10.91 -1.64
CA THR A 21 -15.95 9.88 -2.43
C THR A 21 -15.83 10.29 -3.89
N GLN A 22 -16.92 10.78 -4.50
CA GLN A 22 -16.93 11.27 -5.87
C GLN A 22 -15.98 12.46 -6.07
N ASP A 23 -15.98 13.43 -5.17
CA ASP A 23 -15.12 14.62 -5.26
C ASP A 23 -13.64 14.23 -5.19
N LEU A 24 -13.28 13.30 -4.30
CA LEU A 24 -11.91 12.77 -4.19
C LEU A 24 -11.49 12.00 -5.45
N VAL A 25 -12.35 11.13 -5.97
CA VAL A 25 -12.06 10.30 -7.15
C VAL A 25 -11.90 11.15 -8.41
N ARG A 26 -12.69 12.20 -8.58
CA ARG A 26 -12.61 13.13 -9.72
C ARG A 26 -11.31 13.94 -9.78
N ILE A 27 -10.49 13.92 -8.73
CA ILE A 27 -9.14 14.44 -8.74
C ILE A 27 -8.19 13.26 -9.06
N PRO A 28 -7.62 13.17 -10.28
CA PRO A 28 -6.82 12.02 -10.72
C PRO A 28 -5.41 12.10 -10.15
N THR A 29 -5.24 11.65 -8.93
CA THR A 29 -3.98 11.64 -8.19
C THR A 29 -3.09 10.46 -8.58
N THR A 30 -2.79 10.34 -9.87
CA THR A 30 -2.08 9.19 -10.44
C THR A 30 -0.61 9.15 -10.00
N ASN A 31 -0.16 8.00 -9.54
CA ASN A 31 1.21 7.75 -9.11
C ASN A 31 1.77 6.48 -9.78
N PRO A 32 2.91 6.54 -10.49
CA PRO A 32 3.62 7.76 -10.90
C PRO A 32 2.84 8.59 -11.94
N PRO A 33 3.10 9.91 -12.09
CA PRO A 33 4.20 10.70 -11.52
C PRO A 33 3.89 11.41 -10.20
N GLY A 34 2.68 11.34 -9.66
CA GLY A 34 2.18 12.08 -8.50
C GLY A 34 1.38 13.31 -8.90
N ASP A 35 0.43 13.12 -9.81
CA ASP A 35 -0.44 14.18 -10.31
C ASP A 35 -1.42 14.68 -9.25
N ALA A 36 -1.79 15.94 -9.32
CA ALA A 36 -2.87 16.58 -8.57
C ALA A 36 -2.87 16.38 -7.03
N TYR A 37 -1.76 15.99 -6.41
CA TYR A 37 -1.68 15.77 -4.96
C TYR A 37 -2.09 16.99 -4.15
N GLU A 38 -1.58 18.18 -4.51
CA GLU A 38 -1.93 19.41 -3.80
C GLU A 38 -3.43 19.71 -3.87
N ALA A 39 -4.07 19.49 -5.02
CA ALA A 39 -5.50 19.73 -5.19
C ALA A 39 -6.32 18.80 -4.29
N CYS A 40 -5.97 17.52 -4.21
CA CYS A 40 -6.63 16.54 -3.36
C CYS A 40 -6.39 16.83 -1.87
N ALA A 41 -5.15 17.14 -1.48
CA ALA A 41 -4.80 17.51 -0.12
C ALA A 41 -5.58 18.77 0.34
N ARG A 42 -5.71 19.78 -0.54
CA ARG A 42 -6.47 21.01 -0.25
C ARG A 42 -7.97 20.74 -0.11
N LEU A 43 -8.57 19.96 -1.00
CA LEU A 43 -9.98 19.57 -0.88
C LEU A 43 -10.26 18.93 0.48
N LEU A 44 -9.43 17.99 0.89
CA LEU A 44 -9.56 17.32 2.19
C LEU A 44 -9.34 18.30 3.36
N GLY A 45 -8.25 19.05 3.33
CA GLY A 45 -7.89 19.96 4.41
C GLY A 45 -8.89 21.11 4.58
N GLU A 46 -9.40 21.69 3.50
CA GLU A 46 -10.42 22.75 3.55
C GLU A 46 -11.75 22.23 4.11
N ARG A 47 -12.14 21.00 3.78
CA ARG A 47 -13.31 20.36 4.37
C ARG A 47 -13.15 20.19 5.88
N LEU A 48 -12.02 19.64 6.33
CA LEU A 48 -11.76 19.41 7.74
C LEU A 48 -11.59 20.71 8.53
N ALA A 49 -10.96 21.73 7.94
CA ALA A 49 -10.86 23.06 8.56
C ALA A 49 -12.23 23.69 8.85
N LYS A 50 -13.21 23.53 7.94
CA LYS A 50 -14.60 23.99 8.16
C LYS A 50 -15.29 23.28 9.33
N ARG A 51 -14.79 22.13 9.76
CA ARG A 51 -15.26 21.37 10.93
C ARG A 51 -14.45 21.64 12.19
N GLY A 52 -13.51 22.58 12.15
CA GLY A 52 -12.72 23.00 13.31
C GLY A 52 -11.42 22.22 13.52
N PHE A 53 -11.00 21.37 12.59
CA PHE A 53 -9.69 20.74 12.64
C PHE A 53 -8.58 21.76 12.38
N ALA A 54 -7.49 21.67 13.13
CA ALA A 54 -6.22 22.32 12.80
C ALA A 54 -5.57 21.54 11.66
N VAL A 55 -5.29 22.20 10.53
CA VAL A 55 -4.83 21.56 9.29
C VAL A 55 -3.41 22.00 8.97
N GLU A 56 -2.57 21.02 8.67
CA GLU A 56 -1.19 21.21 8.20
C GLU A 56 -1.03 20.61 6.81
N TYR A 57 -0.40 21.36 5.88
CA TYR A 57 0.02 20.85 4.57
C TYR A 57 1.54 20.69 4.60
N ILE A 58 2.02 19.49 4.32
CA ILE A 58 3.41 19.11 4.55
C ILE A 58 4.00 18.60 3.24
N ARG A 59 4.87 19.41 2.60
CA ARG A 59 5.65 18.96 1.46
C ARG A 59 6.79 18.06 1.92
N ALA A 60 6.88 16.86 1.36
CA ALA A 60 7.96 15.92 1.61
C ALA A 60 9.20 16.30 0.77
N THR A 61 9.78 17.46 1.06
CA THR A 61 10.91 18.01 0.33
C THR A 61 12.11 17.07 0.37
N GLY A 62 12.64 16.73 -0.81
CA GLY A 62 13.78 15.85 -0.99
C GLY A 62 13.48 14.35 -0.87
N ALA A 63 12.22 13.99 -0.65
CA ALA A 63 11.80 12.60 -0.72
C ALA A 63 11.80 12.08 -2.17
N PRO A 64 11.86 10.75 -2.38
CA PRO A 64 11.75 10.18 -3.72
C PRO A 64 10.53 10.73 -4.48
N GLY A 65 10.74 11.14 -5.73
CA GLY A 65 9.69 11.67 -6.59
C GLY A 65 9.28 13.12 -6.33
N ASP A 66 9.69 13.77 -5.22
CA ASP A 66 9.38 15.19 -4.95
C ASP A 66 10.11 16.10 -5.96
N ARG A 67 9.34 16.91 -6.64
CA ARG A 67 9.81 17.93 -7.60
C ARG A 67 8.76 19.03 -7.73
N ASP A 68 9.16 20.21 -8.22
CA ASP A 68 8.23 21.34 -8.31
C ASP A 68 7.04 21.12 -9.25
N SER A 69 7.23 20.30 -10.30
CA SER A 69 6.13 19.90 -11.17
C SER A 69 5.15 18.90 -10.55
N HIS A 70 5.59 18.12 -9.56
CA HIS A 70 4.79 17.10 -8.87
C HIS A 70 5.18 17.08 -7.38
N PRO A 71 4.79 18.12 -6.63
CA PRO A 71 5.16 18.24 -5.21
C PRO A 71 4.44 17.17 -4.37
N ARG A 72 5.17 16.53 -3.47
CA ARG A 72 4.65 15.52 -2.54
C ARG A 72 4.02 16.22 -1.34
N ILE A 73 2.75 16.60 -1.47
CA ILE A 73 2.00 17.34 -0.44
C ILE A 73 1.12 16.38 0.35
N ASN A 74 1.49 16.14 1.59
CA ASN A 74 0.64 15.46 2.58
C ASN A 74 -0.24 16.48 3.29
N VAL A 75 -1.40 16.05 3.77
CA VAL A 75 -2.25 16.84 4.67
C VAL A 75 -2.50 16.07 5.97
N VAL A 76 -2.37 16.77 7.09
CA VAL A 76 -2.70 16.23 8.43
C VAL A 76 -3.66 17.21 9.08
N ALA A 77 -4.77 16.70 9.58
CA ALA A 77 -5.80 17.48 10.23
C ALA A 77 -6.11 16.90 11.62
N ARG A 78 -6.05 17.72 12.65
CA ARG A 78 -6.20 17.31 14.04
C ARG A 78 -7.27 18.12 14.76
N TYR A 79 -8.14 17.43 15.49
CA TYR A 79 -9.13 18.01 16.38
C TYR A 79 -8.89 17.56 17.81
N GLU A 80 -8.69 18.50 18.71
CA GLU A 80 -8.47 18.24 20.14
C GLU A 80 -9.80 18.13 20.88
N GLY A 81 -10.01 17.01 21.56
CA GLY A 81 -11.07 16.83 22.53
C GLY A 81 -10.68 17.34 23.92
N GLN A 82 -11.27 16.76 24.95
CA GLN A 82 -10.90 17.09 26.34
C GLN A 82 -9.49 16.55 26.67
N PRO A 83 -8.74 17.21 27.55
CA PRO A 83 -7.42 16.74 27.96
C PRO A 83 -7.43 15.34 28.60
N GLY A 84 -6.31 14.62 28.48
CA GLY A 84 -6.04 13.39 29.22
C GLY A 84 -6.52 12.09 28.57
N GLY A 85 -6.94 12.14 27.31
CA GLY A 85 -7.27 10.95 26.50
C GLY A 85 -6.20 10.59 25.45
N GLU A 86 -6.50 9.56 24.69
CA GLU A 86 -5.64 9.03 23.63
C GLU A 86 -6.03 9.62 22.26
N CYS A 87 -5.08 9.65 21.34
CA CYS A 87 -5.32 10.06 19.96
C CYS A 87 -5.58 8.86 19.08
N VAL A 88 -6.66 8.92 18.30
CA VAL A 88 -6.95 8.00 17.20
C VAL A 88 -6.68 8.71 15.89
N HIS A 89 -5.84 8.11 15.05
CA HIS A 89 -5.45 8.62 13.75
C HIS A 89 -6.00 7.74 12.65
N PHE A 90 -6.72 8.32 11.71
CA PHE A 90 -7.11 7.69 10.44
C PHE A 90 -6.10 8.09 9.37
N ASN A 91 -5.26 7.16 8.94
CA ASN A 91 -4.29 7.39 7.87
C ASN A 91 -4.81 6.85 6.56
N SER A 92 -4.90 7.68 5.55
CA SER A 92 -5.33 7.26 4.22
C SER A 92 -4.38 7.81 3.16
N HIS A 93 -4.02 6.98 2.17
CA HIS A 93 -3.36 7.54 1.01
C HIS A 93 -4.35 8.20 0.06
N ILE A 94 -3.87 9.21 -0.66
CA ILE A 94 -4.65 9.95 -1.65
C ILE A 94 -4.25 9.62 -3.08
N ASP A 95 -3.11 8.98 -3.27
CA ASP A 95 -2.65 8.53 -4.58
C ASP A 95 -3.41 7.30 -5.07
N VAL A 96 -3.36 7.09 -6.37
CA VAL A 96 -3.95 5.94 -7.05
C VAL A 96 -3.00 5.48 -8.15
N VAL A 97 -3.00 4.19 -8.46
CA VAL A 97 -2.28 3.67 -9.62
C VAL A 97 -2.90 4.17 -10.94
N GLU A 98 -2.14 4.06 -12.01
CA GLU A 98 -2.60 4.36 -13.36
C GLU A 98 -3.90 3.62 -13.68
N ALA A 99 -4.85 4.28 -14.35
CA ALA A 99 -6.15 3.69 -14.66
C ALA A 99 -6.01 2.45 -15.57
N GLY A 100 -5.09 2.49 -16.52
CA GLY A 100 -4.95 1.44 -17.52
C GLY A 100 -6.10 1.42 -18.54
N SER A 101 -6.29 0.29 -19.18
CA SER A 101 -7.35 0.07 -20.20
C SER A 101 -8.43 -0.89 -19.70
N GLY A 102 -9.54 -0.99 -20.44
CA GLY A 102 -10.59 -1.96 -20.15
C GLY A 102 -11.76 -1.44 -19.30
N TRP A 103 -11.79 -0.14 -18.99
CA TRP A 103 -12.89 0.50 -18.27
C TRP A 103 -14.16 0.59 -19.13
N SER A 104 -15.32 0.35 -18.53
CA SER A 104 -16.64 0.51 -19.15
C SER A 104 -17.15 1.96 -19.11
N SER A 105 -16.55 2.84 -18.28
CA SER A 105 -16.86 4.27 -18.15
C SER A 105 -15.58 5.04 -17.80
N ASP A 106 -15.67 6.38 -17.66
CA ASP A 106 -14.54 7.20 -17.24
C ASP A 106 -14.00 6.73 -15.87
N PRO A 107 -12.73 6.31 -15.77
CA PRO A 107 -12.14 5.86 -14.50
C PRO A 107 -12.13 6.92 -13.41
N PHE A 108 -12.26 8.20 -13.73
CA PHE A 108 -12.34 9.31 -12.78
C PHE A 108 -13.71 10.00 -12.76
N GLY A 109 -14.72 9.45 -13.45
CA GLY A 109 -16.09 9.97 -13.49
C GLY A 109 -16.83 9.82 -12.16
N ALA A 110 -16.46 8.81 -11.38
CA ALA A 110 -17.12 8.45 -10.12
C ALA A 110 -18.63 8.19 -10.27
N ASP A 111 -18.99 7.39 -11.27
CA ASP A 111 -20.35 7.07 -11.62
C ASP A 111 -21.04 6.22 -10.54
N ILE A 112 -22.33 6.51 -10.30
CA ILE A 112 -23.15 5.70 -9.40
C ILE A 112 -23.99 4.74 -10.24
N ARG A 113 -23.85 3.43 -9.98
CA ARG A 113 -24.65 2.38 -10.59
C ARG A 113 -24.91 1.26 -9.58
N ASP A 114 -26.11 0.77 -9.51
CA ASP A 114 -26.50 -0.41 -8.68
C ASP A 114 -26.03 -0.33 -7.21
N GLY A 115 -26.15 0.85 -6.60
CA GLY A 115 -25.73 1.05 -5.21
C GLY A 115 -24.22 1.06 -4.98
N ARG A 116 -23.42 1.32 -6.02
CA ARG A 116 -21.96 1.37 -6.02
C ARG A 116 -21.45 2.67 -6.64
N VAL A 117 -20.31 3.13 -6.19
CA VAL A 117 -19.55 4.23 -6.81
C VAL A 117 -18.38 3.60 -7.57
N TYR A 118 -18.34 3.81 -8.89
CA TYR A 118 -17.31 3.27 -9.78
C TYR A 118 -16.24 4.30 -10.07
N GLY A 119 -14.98 3.89 -10.08
CA GLY A 119 -13.84 4.73 -10.46
C GLY A 119 -12.55 4.28 -9.79
N ARG A 120 -11.41 4.65 -10.37
CA ARG A 120 -10.08 4.40 -9.81
C ARG A 120 -9.91 5.11 -8.47
N GLY A 121 -9.57 4.35 -7.44
CA GLY A 121 -9.41 4.86 -6.08
C GLY A 121 -10.71 4.87 -5.27
N THR A 122 -11.85 4.44 -5.82
CA THR A 122 -13.10 4.31 -5.04
C THR A 122 -12.95 3.25 -3.97
N CYS A 123 -12.31 2.15 -4.29
CA CYS A 123 -11.99 1.03 -3.40
C CYS A 123 -10.68 1.31 -2.68
N ASP A 124 -9.63 1.61 -3.39
CA ASP A 124 -8.26 1.77 -2.90
C ASP A 124 -7.74 3.21 -3.08
N MET A 125 -7.84 4.11 -2.04
CA MET A 125 -8.64 3.92 -0.80
C MET A 125 -9.46 5.18 -0.47
N LYS A 126 -9.80 6.01 -1.48
CA LYS A 126 -10.53 7.28 -1.29
C LYS A 126 -11.93 7.10 -0.68
N GLY A 127 -12.59 5.94 -0.91
CA GLY A 127 -13.83 5.59 -0.24
C GLY A 127 -13.65 5.38 1.26
N GLY A 128 -12.58 4.72 1.66
CA GLY A 128 -12.18 4.56 3.06
C GLY A 128 -11.85 5.90 3.73
N LEU A 129 -11.11 6.76 3.03
CA LEU A 129 -10.84 8.13 3.45
C LEU A 129 -12.15 8.91 3.68
N ALA A 130 -13.07 8.89 2.71
CA ALA A 130 -14.34 9.57 2.83
C ALA A 130 -15.15 9.07 4.04
N SER A 131 -15.17 7.75 4.27
CA SER A 131 -15.83 7.14 5.42
C SER A 131 -15.22 7.58 6.76
N SER A 132 -13.90 7.69 6.86
CA SER A 132 -13.20 8.16 8.07
C SER A 132 -13.50 9.64 8.37
N VAL A 133 -13.58 10.47 7.34
CA VAL A 133 -13.95 11.89 7.46
C VAL A 133 -15.38 12.02 8.00
N ILE A 134 -16.34 11.31 7.39
CA ILE A 134 -17.74 11.33 7.84
C ILE A 134 -17.90 10.79 9.26
N ALA A 135 -17.12 9.78 9.64
CA ALA A 135 -17.09 9.26 11.01
C ALA A 135 -16.71 10.35 12.02
N CYS A 136 -15.63 11.07 11.76
CA CYS A 136 -15.17 12.15 12.63
C CYS A 136 -16.15 13.33 12.65
N GLU A 137 -16.64 13.77 11.48
CA GLU A 137 -17.65 14.85 11.39
C GLU A 137 -18.91 14.52 12.20
N ALA A 138 -19.41 13.30 12.10
CA ALA A 138 -20.61 12.88 12.82
C ALA A 138 -20.41 12.87 14.35
N ILE A 139 -19.24 12.48 14.85
CA ILE A 139 -18.90 12.58 16.29
C ILE A 139 -18.99 14.03 16.76
N LEU A 140 -18.42 14.96 16.00
CA LEU A 140 -18.41 16.39 16.34
C LEU A 140 -19.82 16.99 16.27
N GLU A 141 -20.60 16.68 15.23
CA GLU A 141 -21.97 17.18 15.04
C GLU A 141 -22.96 16.68 16.09
N GLU A 142 -22.79 15.46 16.60
CA GLU A 142 -23.58 14.94 17.71
C GLU A 142 -23.15 15.53 19.05
N GLY A 143 -22.07 16.33 19.11
CA GLY A 143 -21.56 16.91 20.34
C GLY A 143 -21.14 15.87 21.38
N LEU A 144 -20.76 14.68 20.96
CA LEU A 144 -20.36 13.60 21.85
C LEU A 144 -19.03 13.94 22.53
N PRO A 145 -18.97 13.93 23.87
CA PRO A 145 -17.72 14.22 24.57
C PRO A 145 -16.71 13.09 24.36
N PHE A 146 -15.47 13.45 24.03
CA PHE A 146 -14.33 12.55 24.00
C PHE A 146 -13.10 13.27 24.55
N SER A 147 -12.14 12.50 25.05
CA SER A 147 -10.84 12.98 25.53
C SER A 147 -9.75 12.60 24.54
N GLY A 148 -8.64 13.34 24.52
CA GLY A 148 -7.58 13.13 23.55
C GLY A 148 -7.87 13.78 22.20
N ALA A 149 -7.58 13.12 21.09
CA ALA A 149 -7.70 13.75 19.77
C ALA A 149 -8.21 12.78 18.69
N LEU A 150 -8.84 13.38 17.67
CA LEU A 150 -9.10 12.75 16.38
C LEU A 150 -8.15 13.36 15.35
N GLU A 151 -7.39 12.53 14.64
CA GLU A 151 -6.47 12.98 13.61
C GLU A 151 -6.75 12.22 12.30
N ILE A 152 -6.71 12.94 11.17
CA ILE A 152 -6.89 12.38 9.83
C ILE A 152 -5.72 12.84 8.99
N SER A 153 -5.11 11.93 8.22
CA SER A 153 -4.13 12.29 7.20
C SER A 153 -4.55 11.81 5.82
N GLY A 154 -4.22 12.65 4.82
CA GLY A 154 -4.16 12.27 3.42
C GLY A 154 -2.69 12.23 3.01
N THR A 155 -2.14 11.05 2.82
CA THR A 155 -0.72 10.82 2.53
C THR A 155 -0.49 10.45 1.07
N VAL A 156 0.72 10.65 0.58
CA VAL A 156 1.09 10.44 -0.83
C VAL A 156 1.97 9.22 -0.99
N ASP A 157 2.07 8.72 -2.23
CA ASP A 157 3.03 7.70 -2.67
C ASP A 157 2.93 6.35 -1.96
N GLU A 158 1.77 5.97 -1.37
CA GLU A 158 1.59 4.63 -0.82
C GLU A 158 1.84 3.57 -1.89
N GLU A 159 1.27 3.74 -3.09
CA GLU A 159 1.33 2.86 -4.25
C GLU A 159 2.77 2.67 -4.81
N SER A 160 3.69 3.54 -4.42
CA SER A 160 5.12 3.44 -4.73
C SER A 160 6.02 3.28 -3.51
N GLY A 161 5.46 2.83 -2.38
CA GLY A 161 6.18 2.43 -1.17
C GLY A 161 6.05 3.36 0.03
N GLY A 162 5.35 4.52 -0.07
CA GLY A 162 5.00 5.39 1.05
C GLY A 162 6.13 6.25 1.62
N PHE A 163 7.27 6.37 0.92
CA PHE A 163 8.45 7.08 1.45
C PHE A 163 8.22 8.59 1.59
N ALA A 164 7.52 9.22 0.64
CA ALA A 164 7.19 10.64 0.70
C ALA A 164 5.89 10.92 1.49
N GLY A 165 5.10 9.89 1.74
CA GLY A 165 3.88 9.92 2.56
C GLY A 165 4.15 9.58 4.02
N VAL A 166 3.62 8.44 4.44
CA VAL A 166 3.70 7.99 5.84
C VAL A 166 5.14 7.82 6.33
N GLY A 167 6.07 7.38 5.48
CA GLY A 167 7.48 7.28 5.83
C GLY A 167 8.04 8.63 6.27
N TYR A 168 7.84 9.67 5.46
CA TYR A 168 8.29 11.03 5.74
C TYR A 168 7.66 11.62 7.02
N LEU A 169 6.37 11.38 7.22
CA LEU A 169 5.65 11.84 8.42
C LEU A 169 6.08 11.07 9.68
N ALA A 170 6.31 9.76 9.58
CA ALA A 170 6.75 8.93 10.71
C ALA A 170 8.14 9.37 11.23
N GLU A 171 9.08 9.70 10.33
CA GLU A 171 10.38 10.25 10.69
C GLU A 171 10.29 11.58 11.46
N ARG A 172 9.18 12.30 11.29
CA ARG A 172 8.91 13.61 11.96
C ARG A 172 8.01 13.50 13.17
N GLY A 173 7.72 12.26 13.60
CA GLY A 173 6.97 12.00 14.84
C GLY A 173 5.46 12.09 14.72
N TYR A 174 4.89 12.14 13.50
CA TYR A 174 3.44 12.19 13.32
C TYR A 174 2.73 10.88 13.73
N PHE A 175 3.44 9.76 13.78
CA PHE A 175 2.92 8.46 14.18
C PHE A 175 3.60 7.90 15.43
N THR A 176 4.02 8.76 16.36
CA THR A 176 4.66 8.34 17.60
C THR A 176 3.89 8.80 18.82
N LYS A 177 3.97 8.04 19.92
CA LYS A 177 3.49 8.48 21.25
C LYS A 177 4.34 9.64 21.78
N PRO A 178 3.75 10.63 22.45
CA PRO A 178 2.34 10.72 22.86
C PRO A 178 1.39 11.38 21.84
N ARG A 179 1.86 11.75 20.64
CA ARG A 179 1.03 12.41 19.63
C ARG A 179 -0.11 11.52 19.18
N VAL A 180 0.18 10.27 18.81
CA VAL A 180 -0.77 9.28 18.30
C VAL A 180 -0.66 8.00 19.13
N HIS A 181 -1.78 7.37 19.45
CA HIS A 181 -1.87 6.15 20.25
C HIS A 181 -2.39 4.98 19.46
N HIS A 182 -3.33 5.21 18.54
CA HIS A 182 -3.99 4.21 17.72
C HIS A 182 -4.09 4.69 16.28
N VAL A 183 -3.80 3.82 15.32
CA VAL A 183 -3.97 4.11 13.89
C VAL A 183 -4.93 3.09 13.27
N ILE A 184 -5.86 3.60 12.47
CA ILE A 184 -6.71 2.81 11.57
C ILE A 184 -6.42 3.31 10.16
N ILE A 185 -6.05 2.39 9.28
CA ILE A 185 -5.81 2.65 7.86
C ILE A 185 -7.03 2.13 7.10
N PRO A 186 -7.86 3.00 6.49
CA PRO A 186 -9.13 2.60 5.86
C PRO A 186 -8.98 1.86 4.51
N GLU A 187 -8.11 0.85 4.45
CA GLU A 187 -7.85 0.00 3.28
C GLU A 187 -9.03 -0.93 2.92
N PRO A 188 -9.19 -1.34 1.65
CA PRO A 188 -10.31 -2.13 1.15
C PRO A 188 -10.23 -3.60 1.52
N LEU A 189 -10.55 -3.94 2.75
CA LEU A 189 -10.39 -5.29 3.28
C LEU A 189 -11.70 -5.99 3.63
N GLY A 190 -12.83 -5.33 3.35
CA GLY A 190 -14.18 -5.77 3.69
C GLY A 190 -14.61 -5.28 5.07
N VAL A 191 -15.88 -4.83 5.15
CA VAL A 191 -16.42 -4.15 6.34
C VAL A 191 -16.52 -5.02 7.60
N ASP A 192 -16.35 -6.32 7.50
CA ASP A 192 -16.36 -7.28 8.61
C ASP A 192 -14.99 -7.87 8.95
N ARG A 193 -13.92 -7.32 8.34
CA ARG A 193 -12.56 -7.82 8.51
C ARG A 193 -11.65 -6.79 9.14
N ILE A 194 -10.75 -7.25 10.00
CA ILE A 194 -9.68 -6.44 10.58
C ILE A 194 -8.36 -7.02 10.09
N CYS A 195 -7.58 -6.24 9.35
CA CYS A 195 -6.25 -6.63 8.95
C CYS A 195 -5.24 -6.26 10.02
N LEU A 196 -4.60 -7.27 10.58
CA LEU A 196 -3.67 -7.12 11.68
C LEU A 196 -2.25 -6.75 11.21
N GLY A 197 -1.91 -7.05 9.97
CA GLY A 197 -0.56 -6.87 9.48
C GLY A 197 -0.37 -7.31 8.03
N HIS A 198 0.89 -7.44 7.64
CA HIS A 198 1.26 -7.81 6.28
C HIS A 198 2.50 -8.70 6.24
N ARG A 199 2.67 -9.42 5.13
CA ARG A 199 3.90 -10.18 4.87
C ARG A 199 5.09 -9.24 4.69
N GLY A 200 6.29 -9.81 4.83
CA GLY A 200 7.52 -9.12 4.47
C GLY A 200 7.73 -9.05 2.96
N VAL A 201 8.52 -8.07 2.54
CA VAL A 201 8.96 -7.90 1.17
C VAL A 201 10.45 -7.56 1.12
N TRP A 202 11.13 -8.13 0.14
CA TRP A 202 12.46 -7.69 -0.27
C TRP A 202 12.52 -7.61 -1.79
N TRP A 203 12.83 -6.42 -2.29
CA TRP A 203 13.17 -6.20 -3.69
C TRP A 203 14.68 -6.05 -3.79
N GLY A 204 15.27 -6.91 -4.59
CA GLY A 204 16.70 -6.92 -4.86
C GLY A 204 16.99 -6.93 -6.36
N GLU A 205 17.95 -6.12 -6.79
CA GLU A 205 18.50 -6.21 -8.14
C GLU A 205 19.71 -7.12 -8.15
N VAL A 206 19.69 -8.13 -9.01
CA VAL A 206 20.84 -8.98 -9.30
C VAL A 206 21.35 -8.63 -10.69
N GLU A 207 22.63 -8.34 -10.81
CA GLU A 207 23.32 -8.13 -12.08
C GLU A 207 24.30 -9.27 -12.29
N THR A 208 24.22 -9.95 -13.43
CA THR A 208 25.26 -10.86 -13.89
C THR A 208 26.18 -10.15 -14.86
N LEU A 209 27.47 -10.43 -14.75
CA LEU A 209 28.53 -9.81 -15.52
C LEU A 209 29.15 -10.82 -16.49
N GLY A 210 29.51 -10.34 -17.64
CA GLY A 210 30.15 -11.13 -18.70
C GLY A 210 31.26 -10.35 -19.39
N ARG A 211 31.65 -10.83 -20.58
CA ARG A 211 32.68 -10.19 -21.41
C ARG A 211 32.17 -10.01 -22.83
N ILE A 212 32.25 -8.78 -23.31
CA ILE A 212 31.84 -8.42 -24.69
C ILE A 212 32.77 -9.14 -25.72
N ALA A 213 32.20 -9.59 -26.82
CA ALA A 213 32.88 -10.09 -27.99
C ALA A 213 31.98 -9.93 -29.21
N HIS A 214 32.55 -10.14 -30.41
CA HIS A 214 31.77 -10.13 -31.65
C HIS A 214 30.77 -11.31 -31.64
N GLY A 215 29.51 -11.05 -32.01
CA GLY A 215 28.43 -12.04 -31.95
C GLY A 215 28.68 -13.33 -32.77
N SER A 216 29.45 -13.24 -33.86
CA SER A 216 29.85 -14.43 -34.65
C SER A 216 30.98 -15.22 -34.00
N MET A 217 31.64 -14.71 -32.96
CA MET A 217 32.75 -15.37 -32.25
C MET A 217 32.44 -15.39 -30.71
N PRO A 218 31.32 -15.99 -30.28
CA PRO A 218 30.91 -15.94 -28.90
C PRO A 218 31.89 -16.63 -27.94
N PHE A 219 32.74 -17.55 -28.46
CA PHE A 219 33.78 -18.22 -27.68
C PHE A 219 34.91 -17.29 -27.20
N LEU A 220 35.03 -16.09 -27.76
CA LEU A 220 35.92 -15.02 -27.26
C LEU A 220 35.28 -14.16 -26.17
N GLY A 221 33.98 -14.25 -26.00
CA GLY A 221 33.20 -13.51 -25.00
C GLY A 221 32.78 -14.37 -23.83
N ASP A 222 31.90 -13.77 -23.01
CA ASP A 222 31.18 -14.47 -21.95
C ASP A 222 29.82 -13.82 -21.80
N SER A 223 28.72 -14.57 -21.94
CA SER A 223 27.38 -14.00 -22.02
C SER A 223 26.77 -13.84 -20.63
N ALA A 224 26.58 -12.59 -20.20
CA ALA A 224 25.86 -12.25 -19.00
C ALA A 224 24.40 -12.77 -19.02
N ILE A 225 23.75 -12.78 -20.18
CA ILE A 225 22.40 -13.32 -20.34
C ILE A 225 22.39 -14.83 -20.02
N ASN A 226 23.38 -15.58 -20.50
CA ASN A 226 23.51 -17.01 -20.20
C ASN A 226 23.81 -17.26 -18.72
N HIS A 227 24.50 -16.35 -18.05
CA HIS A 227 24.71 -16.39 -16.61
C HIS A 227 23.41 -16.14 -15.84
N MET A 228 22.65 -15.13 -16.23
CA MET A 228 21.34 -14.82 -15.63
C MET A 228 20.35 -15.97 -15.85
N SER A 229 20.32 -16.57 -17.04
CA SER A 229 19.48 -17.75 -17.32
C SER A 229 19.78 -18.92 -16.38
N ALA A 230 21.07 -19.17 -16.10
CA ALA A 230 21.47 -20.22 -15.15
C ALA A 230 21.02 -19.88 -13.72
N PHE A 231 21.09 -18.63 -13.31
CA PHE A 231 20.60 -18.18 -12.01
C PHE A 231 19.08 -18.34 -11.90
N ILE A 232 18.33 -17.87 -12.90
CA ILE A 232 16.86 -18.03 -12.95
C ILE A 232 16.47 -19.50 -12.87
N HIS A 233 17.18 -20.37 -13.59
CA HIS A 233 16.95 -21.83 -13.54
C HIS A 233 17.12 -22.39 -12.11
N LEU A 234 18.13 -21.96 -11.36
CA LEU A 234 18.28 -22.35 -9.96
C LEU A 234 17.13 -21.83 -9.09
N LEU A 235 16.71 -20.59 -9.30
CA LEU A 235 15.56 -20.05 -8.57
C LEU A 235 14.30 -20.90 -8.79
N GLU A 236 14.01 -21.25 -10.02
CA GLU A 236 12.82 -22.04 -10.39
C GLU A 236 12.89 -23.49 -9.90
N THR A 237 14.05 -24.13 -10.04
CA THR A 237 14.17 -25.57 -9.77
C THR A 237 14.54 -25.89 -8.32
N GLN A 238 15.18 -24.98 -7.60
CA GLN A 238 15.63 -25.23 -6.23
C GLN A 238 14.95 -24.34 -5.19
N LEU A 239 14.80 -23.03 -5.44
CA LEU A 239 14.27 -22.13 -4.42
C LEU A 239 12.73 -22.14 -4.39
N GLN A 240 12.05 -21.91 -5.51
CA GLN A 240 10.59 -21.85 -5.55
C GLN A 240 9.91 -23.10 -4.97
N PRO A 241 10.35 -24.34 -5.23
CA PRO A 241 9.77 -25.53 -4.58
C PRO A 241 9.93 -25.55 -3.06
N ARG A 242 11.03 -24.99 -2.53
CA ARG A 242 11.24 -24.86 -1.07
C ARG A 242 10.36 -23.77 -0.47
N LEU A 243 10.17 -22.66 -1.19
CA LEU A 243 9.32 -21.55 -0.72
C LEU A 243 7.85 -21.97 -0.61
N SER A 244 7.36 -22.75 -1.57
CA SER A 244 5.99 -23.27 -1.58
C SER A 244 5.64 -24.19 -0.40
N GLN A 245 6.66 -24.71 0.29
CA GLN A 245 6.50 -25.54 1.49
C GLN A 245 6.53 -24.72 2.79
N ARG A 246 6.86 -23.43 2.74
CA ARG A 246 6.91 -22.55 3.90
C ARG A 246 5.55 -21.88 4.09
N HIS A 247 4.81 -22.32 5.08
CA HIS A 247 3.48 -21.82 5.40
C HIS A 247 3.51 -20.97 6.66
N THR A 248 2.73 -19.89 6.65
CA THR A 248 2.50 -19.08 7.85
C THR A 248 1.24 -19.55 8.58
N ALA A 249 1.26 -19.42 9.91
CA ALA A 249 0.08 -19.55 10.76
C ALA A 249 -0.81 -18.30 10.74
N GLU A 250 -0.26 -17.15 10.27
CA GLU A 250 -1.02 -15.92 10.14
C GLU A 250 -2.14 -16.07 9.10
N PRO A 251 -3.30 -15.43 9.33
CA PRO A 251 -4.47 -15.55 8.46
C PRO A 251 -4.35 -14.70 7.19
N VAL A 252 -3.27 -14.92 6.40
CA VAL A 252 -3.06 -14.19 5.14
C VAL A 252 -4.15 -14.55 4.14
N GLU A 253 -4.75 -13.53 3.54
CA GLU A 253 -5.76 -13.68 2.49
C GLU A 253 -5.26 -13.06 1.17
N PRO A 254 -5.52 -13.71 0.01
CA PRO A 254 -6.16 -15.01 -0.12
C PRO A 254 -5.28 -16.18 0.36
N PRO A 255 -5.84 -17.37 0.63
CA PRO A 255 -5.10 -18.51 1.21
C PRO A 255 -3.86 -18.93 0.41
N GLY A 256 -3.85 -18.74 -0.91
CA GLY A 256 -2.67 -18.98 -1.76
C GLY A 256 -1.47 -18.09 -1.43
N ALA A 257 -1.68 -16.99 -0.71
CA ALA A 257 -0.62 -16.10 -0.25
C ALA A 257 -0.05 -16.47 1.13
N ARG A 258 -0.50 -17.58 1.75
CA ARG A 258 0.04 -18.08 3.03
C ARG A 258 1.38 -18.79 2.89
N VAL A 259 2.00 -18.72 1.73
CA VAL A 259 3.33 -19.27 1.46
C VAL A 259 4.29 -18.16 1.05
N SER A 260 5.56 -18.43 1.22
CA SER A 260 6.61 -17.57 0.70
C SER A 260 6.68 -17.63 -0.82
N THR A 261 6.94 -16.49 -1.47
CA THR A 261 6.97 -16.41 -2.94
C THR A 261 8.17 -15.62 -3.43
N LEU A 262 8.59 -15.92 -4.66
CA LEU A 262 9.56 -15.16 -5.42
C LEU A 262 9.02 -14.92 -6.82
N ASN A 263 9.00 -13.66 -7.26
CA ASN A 263 8.73 -13.27 -8.63
C ASN A 263 9.93 -12.53 -9.21
N ILE A 264 10.08 -12.56 -10.52
CA ILE A 264 11.05 -11.75 -11.25
C ILE A 264 10.26 -10.64 -11.93
N ASN A 265 10.36 -9.41 -11.40
CA ASN A 265 9.56 -8.28 -11.86
C ASN A 265 10.05 -7.71 -13.20
N SER A 266 11.36 -7.81 -13.44
CA SER A 266 11.94 -7.36 -14.71
C SER A 266 13.23 -8.09 -15.02
N LEU A 267 13.54 -8.18 -16.31
CA LEU A 267 14.77 -8.78 -16.83
C LEU A 267 15.26 -7.93 -18.01
N HIS A 268 16.47 -7.39 -17.90
CA HIS A 268 17.09 -6.57 -18.94
C HIS A 268 18.51 -7.05 -19.20
N GLY A 269 18.81 -7.42 -20.43
CA GLY A 269 20.14 -7.92 -20.80
C GLY A 269 20.57 -7.53 -22.19
N GLY A 270 21.87 -7.31 -22.38
CA GLY A 270 22.44 -6.91 -23.64
C GLY A 270 22.27 -5.42 -23.93
N GLN A 271 21.95 -5.08 -25.15
CA GLN A 271 21.72 -3.70 -25.59
C GLN A 271 20.31 -3.24 -25.21
N VAL A 272 20.14 -1.92 -25.08
CA VAL A 272 18.82 -1.29 -24.93
C VAL A 272 17.97 -1.70 -26.12
N GLU A 273 16.71 -1.99 -25.87
CA GLU A 273 15.72 -2.33 -26.88
C GLU A 273 15.68 -1.24 -27.95
N GLN A 274 16.08 -1.60 -29.17
CA GLN A 274 15.98 -0.74 -30.33
C GLN A 274 14.76 -1.14 -31.13
N MET A 275 13.85 -0.19 -31.35
CA MET A 275 12.64 -0.44 -32.13
C MET A 275 13.03 -0.44 -33.63
N PHE A 276 13.09 -1.61 -34.22
CA PHE A 276 13.14 -1.76 -35.68
C PHE A 276 11.82 -2.33 -36.18
N SER A 277 11.47 -1.97 -37.40
CA SER A 277 10.33 -2.54 -38.12
C SER A 277 10.78 -3.19 -39.42
N MET A 278 9.90 -3.94 -40.06
CA MET A 278 10.17 -4.53 -41.36
C MET A 278 9.36 -3.77 -42.43
N ASP A 279 9.98 -3.47 -43.55
CA ASP A 279 9.27 -2.94 -44.73
C ASP A 279 8.49 -4.03 -45.47
N ALA A 280 7.76 -3.65 -46.51
CA ALA A 280 6.96 -4.57 -47.34
C ALA A 280 7.79 -5.66 -48.05
N LEU A 281 9.10 -5.49 -48.13
CA LEU A 281 10.04 -6.47 -48.71
C LEU A 281 10.80 -7.27 -47.64
N SER A 282 10.30 -7.26 -46.40
CA SER A 282 10.92 -7.92 -45.23
C SER A 282 12.35 -7.45 -44.95
N ARG A 283 12.67 -6.20 -45.25
CA ARG A 283 13.95 -5.57 -44.88
C ARG A 283 13.79 -4.80 -43.59
N PRO A 284 14.73 -4.95 -42.64
CA PRO A 284 14.67 -4.20 -41.39
C PRO A 284 14.82 -2.68 -41.65
N THR A 285 14.04 -1.89 -40.92
CA THR A 285 14.08 -0.42 -40.94
C THR A 285 14.30 0.09 -39.52
N GLY A 286 15.00 1.23 -39.37
CA GLY A 286 15.40 1.78 -38.08
C GLY A 286 16.75 1.25 -37.62
N ASP A 287 17.08 1.49 -36.35
CA ASP A 287 18.36 1.10 -35.76
C ASP A 287 18.37 -0.39 -35.39
N LEU A 288 19.31 -1.15 -35.94
CA LEU A 288 19.48 -2.56 -35.62
C LEU A 288 20.41 -2.74 -34.43
N PRO A 289 20.17 -3.78 -33.59
CA PRO A 289 21.08 -4.10 -32.48
C PRO A 289 22.45 -4.53 -33.03
N SER A 290 23.53 -4.13 -32.33
CA SER A 290 24.88 -4.59 -32.69
C SER A 290 25.06 -6.08 -32.36
N PRO A 291 25.77 -6.85 -33.22
CA PRO A 291 25.98 -8.28 -33.01
C PRO A 291 27.11 -8.52 -32.00
N VAL A 292 26.81 -8.28 -30.71
CA VAL A 292 27.81 -8.47 -29.63
C VAL A 292 27.29 -9.41 -28.55
N VAL A 293 28.24 -10.10 -27.88
CA VAL A 293 27.97 -10.88 -26.68
C VAL A 293 27.63 -9.94 -25.54
N ALA A 294 26.49 -10.15 -24.86
CA ALA A 294 26.03 -9.30 -23.76
C ALA A 294 26.99 -9.36 -22.56
N HIS A 295 27.46 -8.20 -22.10
CA HIS A 295 28.38 -8.09 -20.96
C HIS A 295 27.70 -7.82 -19.61
N SER A 296 26.42 -7.50 -19.62
CA SER A 296 25.60 -7.27 -18.43
C SER A 296 24.18 -7.77 -18.65
N CYS A 297 23.58 -8.32 -17.58
CA CYS A 297 22.16 -8.66 -17.52
C CYS A 297 21.65 -8.44 -16.08
N ARG A 298 20.52 -7.75 -15.94
CA ARG A 298 19.93 -7.40 -14.65
C ARG A 298 18.55 -7.99 -14.49
N ALA A 299 18.25 -8.47 -13.30
CA ALA A 299 16.92 -8.94 -12.91
C ALA A 299 16.51 -8.28 -11.58
N VAL A 300 15.26 -7.83 -11.49
CA VAL A 300 14.68 -7.36 -10.23
C VAL A 300 13.82 -8.47 -9.64
N LEU A 301 14.18 -8.89 -8.45
CA LEU A 301 13.50 -9.92 -7.68
C LEU A 301 12.50 -9.29 -6.72
N ASP A 302 11.28 -9.83 -6.65
CA ASP A 302 10.27 -9.54 -5.63
C ASP A 302 10.07 -10.79 -4.76
N ARG A 303 10.71 -10.78 -3.60
CA ARG A 303 10.64 -11.84 -2.61
C ARG A 303 9.65 -11.46 -1.51
N ARG A 304 8.50 -12.15 -1.46
CA ARG A 304 7.53 -12.01 -0.37
C ARG A 304 7.78 -13.13 0.64
N PHE A 305 7.93 -12.76 1.92
CA PHE A 305 8.27 -13.70 2.97
C PHE A 305 7.30 -13.61 4.15
N ILE A 306 7.11 -14.75 4.80
CA ILE A 306 6.15 -14.94 5.88
C ILE A 306 6.72 -14.47 7.22
N ALA A 307 5.86 -14.37 8.23
CA ALA A 307 6.23 -13.87 9.56
C ALA A 307 7.30 -14.71 10.25
N GLU A 308 7.37 -15.99 9.91
CA GLU A 308 8.32 -16.95 10.47
C GLU A 308 9.73 -16.88 9.83
N GLU A 309 9.90 -16.05 8.79
CA GLU A 309 11.19 -15.86 8.11
C GLU A 309 11.89 -14.58 8.55
N ASN A 310 13.21 -14.64 8.56
CA ASN A 310 14.07 -13.48 8.85
C ASN A 310 14.62 -12.88 7.56
N LEU A 311 14.62 -11.55 7.42
CA LEU A 311 15.06 -10.84 6.23
C LEU A 311 16.50 -11.18 5.81
N GLU A 312 17.43 -11.26 6.78
CA GLU A 312 18.84 -11.57 6.47
C GLU A 312 19.00 -13.01 5.97
N ALA A 313 18.23 -13.97 6.52
CA ALA A 313 18.19 -15.34 6.02
C ALA A 313 17.60 -15.40 4.60
N VAL A 314 16.55 -14.64 4.31
CA VAL A 314 15.93 -14.52 2.98
C VAL A 314 16.94 -14.02 1.95
N LYS A 315 17.72 -12.98 2.27
CA LYS A 315 18.79 -12.47 1.40
C LYS A 315 19.92 -13.49 1.22
N ALA A 316 20.33 -14.13 2.33
CA ALA A 316 21.40 -15.12 2.31
C ALA A 316 21.11 -16.33 1.41
N GLU A 317 19.84 -16.74 1.28
CA GLU A 317 19.44 -17.81 0.35
C GLU A 317 19.75 -17.46 -1.11
N ILE A 318 19.47 -16.22 -1.52
CA ILE A 318 19.76 -15.74 -2.87
C ILE A 318 21.27 -15.65 -3.10
N VAL A 319 21.99 -15.07 -2.13
CA VAL A 319 23.45 -14.97 -2.19
C VAL A 319 24.11 -16.37 -2.28
N ALA A 320 23.62 -17.35 -1.51
CA ALA A 320 24.16 -18.72 -1.55
C ALA A 320 24.05 -19.35 -2.92
N MET A 321 22.96 -19.12 -3.64
CA MET A 321 22.75 -19.62 -5.01
C MET A 321 23.70 -18.93 -6.02
N LEU A 322 23.88 -17.62 -5.87
CA LEU A 322 24.84 -16.87 -6.68
C LEU A 322 26.29 -17.34 -6.45
N GLU A 323 26.65 -17.60 -5.19
CA GLU A 323 27.97 -18.16 -4.84
C GLU A 323 28.13 -19.61 -5.30
N GLU A 324 27.09 -20.42 -5.35
CA GLU A 324 27.11 -21.75 -5.95
C GLU A 324 27.47 -21.68 -7.45
N LEU A 325 26.79 -20.77 -8.18
CA LEU A 325 27.09 -20.55 -9.60
C LEU A 325 28.52 -20.03 -9.80
N LYS A 326 28.98 -19.12 -8.95
CA LYS A 326 30.35 -18.58 -9.02
C LYS A 326 31.41 -19.67 -8.87
N ARG A 327 31.15 -20.69 -8.05
CA ARG A 327 32.03 -21.82 -7.88
C ARG A 327 31.95 -22.86 -9.01
N SER A 328 30.76 -23.09 -9.57
CA SER A 328 30.49 -24.18 -10.51
C SER A 328 30.53 -23.76 -11.98
N ARG A 329 30.35 -22.46 -12.28
CA ARG A 329 30.26 -21.95 -13.65
C ARG A 329 31.44 -21.03 -13.97
N PRO A 330 32.34 -21.42 -14.88
CA PRO A 330 33.48 -20.58 -15.29
C PRO A 330 32.99 -19.20 -15.78
N GLY A 331 33.71 -18.16 -15.39
CA GLY A 331 33.42 -16.79 -15.79
C GLY A 331 32.21 -16.12 -15.06
N PHE A 332 31.40 -16.88 -14.32
CA PHE A 332 30.27 -16.31 -13.61
C PHE A 332 30.72 -15.28 -12.59
N ASN A 333 30.20 -14.07 -12.71
CA ASN A 333 30.36 -13.01 -11.73
C ASN A 333 29.05 -12.23 -11.60
N TYR A 334 28.82 -11.62 -10.44
CA TYR A 334 27.57 -10.95 -10.14
C TYR A 334 27.74 -9.75 -9.21
N GLY A 335 26.76 -8.84 -9.26
CA GLY A 335 26.47 -7.84 -8.26
C GLY A 335 25.07 -8.04 -7.70
N ILE A 336 24.84 -7.64 -6.46
CA ILE A 336 23.52 -7.63 -5.83
C ILE A 336 23.36 -6.32 -5.07
N LYS A 337 22.18 -5.70 -5.16
CA LYS A 337 21.87 -4.52 -4.38
C LYS A 337 20.41 -4.54 -3.90
N ASP A 338 20.19 -4.03 -2.71
CA ASP A 338 18.86 -3.82 -2.16
C ASP A 338 18.17 -2.64 -2.85
N ILE A 339 16.93 -2.82 -3.28
CA ILE A 339 16.06 -1.74 -3.74
C ILE A 339 15.18 -1.32 -2.57
N MET A 340 14.48 -2.28 -1.95
CA MET A 340 13.54 -2.03 -0.87
C MET A 340 13.38 -3.27 0.00
N SER A 341 13.18 -3.07 1.30
CA SER A 341 12.82 -4.16 2.20
C SER A 341 11.97 -3.71 3.36
N PHE A 342 10.95 -4.50 3.69
CA PHE A 342 10.14 -4.35 4.88
C PHE A 342 9.91 -5.71 5.51
N VAL A 343 10.07 -5.78 6.83
CA VAL A 343 9.77 -7.00 7.60
C VAL A 343 8.25 -7.15 7.79
N PRO A 344 7.76 -8.37 8.05
CA PRO A 344 6.36 -8.57 8.39
C PRO A 344 5.96 -7.74 9.61
N THR A 345 4.70 -7.33 9.66
CA THR A 345 4.10 -6.67 10.83
C THR A 345 2.85 -7.43 11.26
N ALA A 346 2.56 -7.41 12.55
CA ALA A 346 1.31 -7.95 13.09
C ALA A 346 0.94 -7.20 14.36
N THR A 347 -0.25 -6.61 14.40
CA THR A 347 -0.82 -6.03 15.60
C THR A 347 -1.49 -7.13 16.43
N PRO A 348 -1.21 -7.25 17.73
CA PRO A 348 -1.82 -8.27 18.59
C PRO A 348 -3.35 -8.18 18.57
N LYS A 349 -4.04 -9.33 18.57
CA LYS A 349 -5.51 -9.40 18.56
C LYS A 349 -6.17 -8.78 19.79
N ASP A 350 -5.47 -8.71 20.90
CA ASP A 350 -5.89 -8.10 22.16
C ASP A 350 -5.54 -6.59 22.25
N ALA A 351 -4.91 -6.03 21.23
CA ALA A 351 -4.64 -4.59 21.19
C ALA A 351 -5.94 -3.77 21.25
N PRO A 352 -5.96 -2.65 22.01
CA PRO A 352 -7.17 -1.84 22.18
C PRO A 352 -7.85 -1.45 20.87
N VAL A 353 -7.08 -1.10 19.83
CA VAL A 353 -7.61 -0.72 18.50
C VAL A 353 -8.32 -1.89 17.82
N VAL A 354 -7.80 -3.11 17.95
CA VAL A 354 -8.42 -4.32 17.41
C VAL A 354 -9.73 -4.62 18.14
N LEU A 355 -9.69 -4.63 19.48
CA LEU A 355 -10.87 -4.92 20.30
C LEU A 355 -11.98 -3.86 20.12
N ALA A 356 -11.62 -2.58 20.01
CA ALA A 356 -12.58 -1.52 19.77
C ALA A 356 -13.26 -1.66 18.39
N THR A 357 -12.48 -1.93 17.35
CA THR A 357 -13.00 -2.14 16.00
C THR A 357 -13.86 -3.41 15.92
N ALA A 358 -13.43 -4.50 16.53
CA ALA A 358 -14.21 -5.75 16.56
C ALA A 358 -15.58 -5.57 17.23
N ARG A 359 -15.63 -4.88 18.38
CA ARG A 359 -16.90 -4.54 19.05
C ARG A 359 -17.78 -3.66 18.18
N ALA A 360 -17.20 -2.70 17.48
CA ALA A 360 -17.94 -1.82 16.57
C ALA A 360 -18.52 -2.60 15.37
N ILE A 361 -17.76 -3.53 14.78
CA ILE A 361 -18.22 -4.44 13.72
C ILE A 361 -19.43 -5.25 14.22
N ALA A 362 -19.29 -5.92 15.37
CA ALA A 362 -20.38 -6.69 15.94
C ALA A 362 -21.65 -5.85 16.20
N ARG A 363 -21.48 -4.61 16.67
CA ARG A 363 -22.61 -3.68 16.93
C ARG A 363 -23.32 -3.21 15.65
N VAL A 364 -22.57 -2.93 14.58
CA VAL A 364 -23.13 -2.37 13.32
C VAL A 364 -23.64 -3.48 12.42
N LEU A 365 -22.89 -4.57 12.26
CA LEU A 365 -23.20 -5.62 11.30
C LEU A 365 -23.94 -6.81 11.90
N GLY A 366 -24.07 -6.89 13.22
CA GLY A 366 -24.71 -8.03 13.92
C GLY A 366 -23.96 -9.35 13.79
N ARG A 367 -22.67 -9.32 13.46
CA ARG A 367 -21.79 -10.50 13.34
C ARG A 367 -20.39 -10.18 13.85
N GLU A 368 -19.66 -11.22 14.23
CA GLU A 368 -18.29 -11.07 14.72
C GLU A 368 -17.32 -10.66 13.59
N ALA A 369 -16.27 -9.94 13.97
CA ALA A 369 -15.18 -9.59 13.07
C ALA A 369 -14.35 -10.82 12.73
N SER A 370 -13.90 -10.93 11.48
CA SER A 370 -12.84 -11.85 11.09
C SER A 370 -11.49 -11.11 11.07
N TYR A 371 -10.41 -11.87 11.27
CA TYR A 371 -9.06 -11.33 11.30
C TYR A 371 -8.29 -11.85 10.11
N ILE A 372 -7.60 -10.94 9.41
CA ILE A 372 -6.78 -11.26 8.25
C ILE A 372 -5.41 -10.61 8.35
N SER A 373 -4.49 -11.02 7.47
CA SER A 373 -3.23 -10.35 7.20
C SER A 373 -3.12 -10.11 5.68
N SER A 374 -2.56 -8.97 5.29
CA SER A 374 -2.42 -8.61 3.89
C SER A 374 -1.30 -9.41 3.20
N PRO A 375 -1.51 -9.83 1.96
CA PRO A 375 -0.46 -10.44 1.14
C PRO A 375 0.57 -9.42 0.66
N GLY A 376 0.19 -8.15 0.54
CA GLY A 376 1.03 -7.01 0.21
C GLY A 376 1.42 -6.19 1.43
N THR A 377 2.36 -5.27 1.27
CA THR A 377 2.70 -4.27 2.29
C THR A 377 1.88 -3.02 2.06
N TYR A 378 1.49 -2.35 3.15
CA TYR A 378 0.80 -1.07 3.14
C TYR A 378 1.41 -0.13 4.21
N ASP A 379 0.88 1.05 4.40
CA ASP A 379 1.47 2.11 5.23
C ASP A 379 1.81 1.73 6.67
N GLN A 380 1.23 0.66 7.22
CA GLN A 380 1.58 0.12 8.54
C GLN A 380 3.10 -0.15 8.66
N LYS A 381 3.77 -0.55 7.56
CA LYS A 381 5.22 -0.80 7.52
C LYS A 381 6.05 0.36 8.08
N HIS A 382 5.67 1.60 7.76
CA HIS A 382 6.36 2.80 8.23
C HIS A 382 5.93 3.20 9.65
N ILE A 383 4.65 3.07 9.97
CA ILE A 383 4.08 3.40 11.27
C ILE A 383 4.72 2.55 12.36
N VAL A 384 4.78 1.23 12.15
CA VAL A 384 5.39 0.29 13.11
C VAL A 384 6.91 0.45 13.14
N ARG A 385 7.58 0.50 11.99
CA ARG A 385 9.04 0.49 11.91
C ARG A 385 9.66 1.81 12.36
N THR A 386 9.15 2.94 11.85
CA THR A 386 9.72 4.28 12.06
C THR A 386 9.00 4.97 13.21
N GLY A 387 7.69 4.97 13.20
CA GLY A 387 6.85 5.56 14.25
C GLY A 387 6.88 4.81 15.57
N LYS A 388 7.32 3.54 15.58
CA LYS A 388 7.35 2.68 16.77
C LYS A 388 5.98 2.53 17.44
N LEU A 389 4.92 2.50 16.62
CA LEU A 389 3.54 2.40 17.07
C LEU A 389 2.91 1.08 16.61
N ASP A 390 2.82 0.11 17.52
CA ASP A 390 2.30 -1.23 17.23
C ASP A 390 0.75 -1.28 17.15
N ALA A 391 0.07 -0.30 17.75
CA ALA A 391 -1.39 -0.21 17.74
C ALA A 391 -1.91 0.37 16.41
N CYS A 392 -1.69 -0.37 15.32
CA CYS A 392 -2.02 0.04 13.95
C CYS A 392 -2.67 -1.12 13.21
N ILE A 393 -3.86 -0.91 12.65
CA ILE A 393 -4.62 -1.89 11.87
C ILE A 393 -5.04 -1.29 10.54
N ALA A 394 -5.36 -2.15 9.56
CA ALA A 394 -6.17 -1.72 8.43
C ALA A 394 -7.60 -2.23 8.57
N TYR A 395 -8.54 -1.34 8.22
CA TYR A 395 -9.98 -1.59 8.26
C TYR A 395 -10.73 -0.59 7.39
N GLY A 396 -11.44 -1.02 6.37
CA GLY A 396 -12.19 -0.10 5.50
C GLY A 396 -13.16 -0.81 4.56
N PRO A 397 -13.94 -0.03 3.78
CA PRO A 397 -14.92 -0.52 2.82
C PRO A 397 -14.26 -1.03 1.55
N GLY A 398 -14.98 -1.84 0.78
CA GLY A 398 -14.48 -2.43 -0.45
C GLY A 398 -13.69 -3.71 -0.22
N ILE A 399 -13.21 -4.29 -1.30
CA ILE A 399 -12.46 -5.56 -1.30
C ILE A 399 -11.20 -5.43 -2.15
N LEU A 400 -10.08 -5.93 -1.63
CA LEU A 400 -8.77 -5.79 -2.26
C LEU A 400 -8.69 -6.37 -3.69
N ASP A 401 -9.48 -7.39 -3.99
CA ASP A 401 -9.50 -8.03 -5.32
C ASP A 401 -9.98 -7.08 -6.43
N LEU A 402 -10.66 -5.98 -6.08
CA LEU A 402 -11.09 -4.94 -7.02
C LEU A 402 -10.05 -3.83 -7.20
N ALA A 403 -9.12 -3.72 -6.28
CA ALA A 403 -8.04 -2.72 -6.36
C ALA A 403 -7.20 -2.95 -7.63
N HIS A 404 -6.80 -1.86 -8.28
CA HIS A 404 -5.98 -1.84 -9.50
C HIS A 404 -6.64 -2.49 -10.74
N GLN A 405 -7.90 -2.96 -10.64
CA GLN A 405 -8.64 -3.52 -11.77
C GLN A 405 -9.43 -2.43 -12.52
N PRO A 406 -9.74 -2.62 -13.82
CA PRO A 406 -10.75 -1.80 -14.47
C PRO A 406 -12.12 -2.03 -13.82
N ASP A 407 -13.00 -1.03 -13.90
CA ASP A 407 -14.31 -1.01 -13.26
C ASP A 407 -14.27 -1.21 -11.73
N GLU A 408 -13.19 -0.76 -11.09
CA GLU A 408 -13.08 -0.65 -9.65
C GLU A 408 -14.30 0.07 -9.06
N TYR A 409 -14.83 -0.42 -7.95
CA TYR A 409 -15.97 0.18 -7.26
C TYR A 409 -15.93 -0.04 -5.74
N VAL A 410 -16.71 0.77 -5.03
CA VAL A 410 -17.04 0.56 -3.62
C VAL A 410 -18.55 0.58 -3.41
N GLY A 411 -19.07 -0.26 -2.54
CA GLY A 411 -20.48 -0.29 -2.18
C GLY A 411 -20.89 0.92 -1.32
N ILE A 412 -21.99 1.60 -1.68
CA ILE A 412 -22.48 2.77 -0.90
C ILE A 412 -22.82 2.35 0.53
N GLN A 413 -23.41 1.17 0.72
CA GLN A 413 -23.68 0.67 2.07
C GLN A 413 -22.42 0.38 2.86
N GLU A 414 -21.37 -0.13 2.18
CA GLU A 414 -20.07 -0.38 2.81
C GLU A 414 -19.40 0.91 3.30
N LEU A 415 -19.52 2.01 2.53
CA LEU A 415 -19.04 3.32 2.95
C LEU A 415 -19.72 3.77 4.26
N VAL A 416 -21.04 3.66 4.33
CA VAL A 416 -21.83 4.07 5.51
C VAL A 416 -21.52 3.17 6.71
N ASP A 417 -21.49 1.86 6.53
CA ASP A 417 -21.23 0.92 7.63
C ASP A 417 -19.81 1.07 8.15
N SER A 418 -18.85 1.28 7.25
CA SER A 418 -17.45 1.55 7.63
C SER A 418 -17.32 2.86 8.43
N ALA A 419 -18.02 3.93 8.02
CA ALA A 419 -18.06 5.18 8.77
C ALA A 419 -18.64 4.97 10.18
N LYS A 420 -19.73 4.20 10.33
CA LYS A 420 -20.31 3.86 11.63
C LYS A 420 -19.33 3.10 12.52
N ILE A 421 -18.66 2.11 11.96
CA ILE A 421 -17.70 1.26 12.70
C ILE A 421 -16.48 2.09 13.13
N MET A 422 -15.92 2.90 12.24
CA MET A 422 -14.80 3.79 12.58
C MET A 422 -15.16 4.83 13.65
N ALA A 423 -16.37 5.40 13.59
CA ALA A 423 -16.84 6.34 14.60
C ALA A 423 -16.98 5.70 15.99
N LEU A 424 -17.57 4.51 16.07
CA LEU A 424 -17.69 3.76 17.33
C LEU A 424 -16.34 3.34 17.90
N ALA A 425 -15.42 2.87 17.03
CA ALA A 425 -14.08 2.48 17.43
C ALA A 425 -13.32 3.70 17.98
N ALA A 426 -13.35 4.84 17.28
CA ALA A 426 -12.69 6.06 17.71
C ALA A 426 -13.20 6.55 19.06
N LEU A 427 -14.53 6.62 19.27
CA LEU A 427 -15.09 7.00 20.55
C LEU A 427 -14.70 6.04 21.68
N SER A 428 -14.68 4.75 21.41
CA SER A 428 -14.27 3.75 22.42
C SER A 428 -12.81 3.93 22.86
N LEU A 429 -11.94 4.31 21.93
CA LEU A 429 -10.51 4.51 22.17
C LEU A 429 -10.21 5.84 22.86
N THR A 430 -10.91 6.90 22.47
CA THR A 430 -10.70 8.26 23.03
C THR A 430 -11.32 8.45 24.41
N GLN A 431 -12.29 7.64 24.82
CA GLN A 431 -12.94 7.77 26.15
C GLN A 431 -12.08 7.21 27.29
N GLY A 432 -10.93 6.59 26.99
CA GLY A 432 -10.11 5.88 27.96
C GLY A 432 -10.84 4.65 28.54
N THR A 433 -10.17 3.56 28.77
CA THR A 433 -10.70 2.43 29.55
C THR A 433 -11.02 2.92 30.95
N ARG A 434 -12.25 3.33 31.23
CA ARG A 434 -12.75 3.26 32.60
C ARG A 434 -12.80 1.77 32.91
N VAL A 435 -11.75 1.29 33.55
CA VAL A 435 -11.77 -0.01 34.23
C VAL A 435 -12.86 0.10 35.28
N THR A 436 -14.04 -0.47 34.99
CA THR A 436 -15.06 -0.77 35.98
C THR A 436 -14.86 -2.17 36.47
#